data_3ce7f9912b7a0d1bfe9859e332bc1bc9
#
_entry.id   3ce7f9912b7a0d1bfe9859e332bc1bc9
#
_cell.length_a   1.000
_cell.length_b   1.000
_cell.length_c   1.000
_cell.angle_alpha   90.00
_cell.angle_beta   90.00
_cell.angle_gamma   90.00
#
_symmetry.space_group_name_H-M   'P 1'
#
loop_
_entity.id
_entity.type
_entity.pdbx_description
1 polymer ?
#
loop_
_entity_poly.entity_id
_entity_poly.type
_entity_poly.pdbx_seq_one_letter_code
_entity_poly.pdbx_strand_id
1 'polypeptide(L)'
;MKKILCALLITLTLVPFAACGGENTTQKPAAEDAEGTAAVDIDLTALSGIMVYSEVNSMISFPDNYIGKTVKMQGQFTIYQATDESGAFIPDKMFFACMIADATACCAQGLEFSLAAKPVYSDDYPELGAEITVVGTFEWYEEDGCRYYRLGNASFVN
;
A
#
# COMPACT_ATOMS: atom_id res chain seq x y z
N MET A 1 -58.23 4.28 -29.10
CA MET A 1 -58.44 5.58 -29.72
C MET A 1 -58.23 6.65 -28.66
N LYS A 2 -57.16 7.39 -28.73
CA LYS A 2 -56.91 8.78 -28.37
C LYS A 2 -55.42 8.98 -28.25
N LYS A 3 -54.85 9.52 -29.29
CA LYS A 3 -53.45 10.01 -29.37
C LYS A 3 -53.37 11.31 -28.58
N ILE A 4 -52.52 11.40 -27.58
CA ILE A 4 -52.13 12.65 -26.94
C ILE A 4 -50.72 12.95 -27.36
N LEU A 5 -50.62 13.97 -28.21
CA LEU A 5 -49.36 14.56 -28.70
C LEU A 5 -48.86 15.54 -27.66
N CYS A 6 -47.76 15.22 -27.00
CA CYS A 6 -47.10 16.14 -26.07
C CYS A 6 -45.96 16.83 -26.81
N ALA A 7 -46.18 18.09 -27.18
CA ALA A 7 -45.18 18.95 -27.77
C ALA A 7 -44.20 19.42 -26.69
N LEU A 8 -42.91 19.01 -26.78
CA LEU A 8 -41.83 19.43 -25.88
C LEU A 8 -41.20 20.69 -26.46
N LEU A 9 -41.46 21.81 -25.81
CA LEU A 9 -40.78 23.10 -26.07
C LEU A 9 -39.36 23.06 -25.52
N ILE A 10 -38.38 23.00 -26.41
CA ILE A 10 -36.95 23.14 -26.06
C ILE A 10 -36.65 24.62 -26.02
N THR A 11 -36.48 25.20 -24.85
CA THR A 11 -35.92 26.52 -24.64
C THR A 11 -34.42 26.44 -24.58
N LEU A 12 -33.75 26.87 -25.63
CA LEU A 12 -32.32 27.04 -25.76
C LEU A 12 -31.86 28.31 -25.00
N THR A 13 -31.30 28.19 -23.80
CA THR A 13 -30.69 29.27 -23.09
C THR A 13 -29.21 29.39 -23.48
N LEU A 14 -28.87 30.42 -24.24
CA LEU A 14 -27.49 30.83 -24.45
C LEU A 14 -26.95 31.46 -23.16
N VAL A 15 -25.91 30.83 -22.54
CA VAL A 15 -25.11 31.43 -21.47
C VAL A 15 -23.85 32.02 -22.12
N PRO A 16 -23.55 33.33 -21.96
CA PRO A 16 -22.29 33.87 -22.43
C PRO A 16 -21.14 33.41 -21.52
N PHE A 17 -20.14 32.78 -22.08
CA PHE A 17 -18.85 32.52 -21.43
C PHE A 17 -18.09 33.82 -21.30
N ALA A 18 -18.01 34.35 -20.09
CA ALA A 18 -17.02 35.41 -19.76
C ALA A 18 -15.67 34.72 -19.56
N ALA A 19 -14.75 34.98 -20.47
CA ALA A 19 -13.34 34.61 -20.35
C ALA A 19 -12.71 35.47 -19.27
N CYS A 20 -12.43 34.91 -18.08
CA CYS A 20 -11.55 35.53 -17.10
C CYS A 20 -10.18 34.90 -17.26
N GLY A 21 -9.24 35.70 -17.77
CA GLY A 21 -7.82 35.36 -17.78
C GLY A 21 -7.31 35.31 -16.35
N GLY A 22 -6.82 34.17 -15.92
CA GLY A 22 -6.16 33.95 -14.64
C GLY A 22 -4.70 33.64 -14.91
N GLU A 23 -3.84 34.42 -14.30
CA GLU A 23 -2.38 34.33 -14.32
C GLU A 23 -1.88 32.95 -13.99
N ASN A 24 -0.94 32.46 -14.78
CA ASN A 24 -0.06 31.33 -14.48
C ASN A 24 0.79 31.67 -13.25
N THR A 25 0.29 31.30 -12.07
CA THR A 25 1.16 31.20 -10.91
C THR A 25 1.76 29.80 -10.94
N THR A 26 2.98 29.70 -11.46
CA THR A 26 3.84 28.53 -11.31
C THR A 26 4.14 28.37 -9.82
N GLN A 27 3.34 27.61 -9.14
CA GLN A 27 3.65 27.19 -7.78
C GLN A 27 4.73 26.10 -7.89
N LYS A 28 5.97 26.56 -7.72
CA LYS A 28 7.13 25.69 -7.45
C LYS A 28 6.80 24.87 -6.21
N PRO A 29 6.88 23.52 -6.25
CA PRO A 29 6.80 22.73 -5.03
C PRO A 29 7.96 23.17 -4.13
N ALA A 30 7.64 23.61 -2.92
CA ALA A 30 8.63 23.79 -1.88
C ALA A 30 9.25 22.42 -1.60
N ALA A 31 10.53 22.30 -1.89
CA ALA A 31 11.34 21.20 -1.37
C ALA A 31 11.46 21.45 0.12
N GLU A 32 10.71 20.70 0.91
CA GLU A 32 11.02 20.53 2.31
C GLU A 32 12.11 19.48 2.40
N ASP A 33 13.24 19.90 2.92
CA ASP A 33 14.40 19.10 3.26
C ASP A 33 13.97 18.02 4.27
N ALA A 34 13.82 16.78 3.78
CA ALA A 34 13.75 15.60 4.63
C ALA A 34 15.05 14.81 4.44
N GLU A 35 15.85 14.78 5.48
CA GLU A 35 17.04 13.96 5.62
C GLU A 35 16.76 12.52 5.15
N GLY A 36 17.48 12.09 4.11
CA GLY A 36 17.88 10.68 3.92
C GLY A 36 16.83 9.64 3.62
N THR A 37 15.57 9.96 3.35
CA THR A 37 14.57 8.98 2.90
C THR A 37 14.67 8.77 1.39
N ALA A 38 15.02 7.56 0.97
CA ALA A 38 14.91 7.17 -0.43
C ALA A 38 13.51 7.53 -0.94
N ALA A 39 13.43 8.10 -2.16
CA ALA A 39 12.15 8.48 -2.74
C ALA A 39 11.21 7.26 -2.76
N VAL A 40 10.00 7.43 -2.23
CA VAL A 40 8.97 6.38 -2.22
C VAL A 40 8.32 6.34 -3.60
N ASP A 41 8.39 5.21 -4.29
CA ASP A 41 7.78 5.02 -5.60
C ASP A 41 6.28 4.73 -5.49
N ILE A 42 5.87 4.03 -4.42
CA ILE A 42 4.49 3.64 -4.17
C ILE A 42 4.14 3.94 -2.72
N ASP A 43 3.33 4.96 -2.49
CA ASP A 43 2.80 5.29 -1.17
C ASP A 43 1.38 4.74 -0.99
N LEU A 44 1.27 3.57 -0.36
CA LEU A 44 -0.02 2.94 -0.07
C LEU A 44 -0.78 3.68 1.03
N THR A 45 -0.12 4.49 1.87
CA THR A 45 -0.78 5.25 2.92
C THR A 45 -1.62 6.40 2.39
N ALA A 46 -1.38 6.82 1.14
CA ALA A 46 -2.18 7.82 0.44
C ALA A 46 -3.49 7.26 -0.17
N LEU A 47 -3.67 5.93 -0.15
CA LEU A 47 -4.82 5.25 -0.75
C LEU A 47 -5.93 5.01 0.28
N SER A 48 -7.18 4.88 -0.18
CA SER A 48 -8.27 4.40 0.66
C SER A 48 -8.13 2.90 0.96
N GLY A 49 -8.70 2.40 2.06
CA GLY A 49 -8.55 1.01 2.50
C GLY A 49 -8.84 -0.03 1.42
N ILE A 50 -9.90 0.16 0.61
CA ILE A 50 -10.22 -0.76 -0.50
C ILE A 50 -9.12 -0.71 -1.58
N MET A 51 -8.58 0.46 -1.88
CA MET A 51 -7.53 0.62 -2.88
C MET A 51 -6.20 0.05 -2.40
N VAL A 52 -5.86 0.21 -1.12
CA VAL A 52 -4.66 -0.42 -0.53
C VAL A 52 -4.73 -1.94 -0.69
N TYR A 53 -5.85 -2.54 -0.31
CA TYR A 53 -6.05 -3.99 -0.44
C TYR A 53 -5.90 -4.47 -1.89
N SER A 54 -6.53 -3.75 -2.83
CA SER A 54 -6.44 -4.05 -4.27
C SER A 54 -5.01 -3.92 -4.80
N GLU A 55 -4.28 -2.90 -4.37
CA GLU A 55 -2.90 -2.67 -4.82
C GLU A 55 -1.95 -3.74 -4.28
N VAL A 56 -2.05 -4.11 -2.99
CA VAL A 56 -1.25 -5.20 -2.43
C VAL A 56 -1.57 -6.53 -3.14
N ASN A 57 -2.84 -6.79 -3.46
CA ASN A 57 -3.20 -7.96 -4.26
C ASN A 57 -2.57 -7.92 -5.66
N SER A 58 -2.50 -6.75 -6.29
CA SER A 58 -1.85 -6.57 -7.59
C SER A 58 -0.34 -6.80 -7.50
N MET A 59 0.31 -6.35 -6.43
CA MET A 59 1.75 -6.57 -6.19
C MET A 59 2.08 -8.07 -6.11
N ILE A 60 1.23 -8.85 -5.45
CA ILE A 60 1.42 -10.31 -5.30
C ILE A 60 1.08 -11.04 -6.61
N SER A 61 0.05 -10.61 -7.32
CA SER A 61 -0.42 -11.28 -8.54
C SER A 61 0.42 -10.96 -9.78
N PHE A 62 1.00 -9.76 -9.84
CA PHE A 62 1.78 -9.25 -10.96
C PHE A 62 3.11 -8.62 -10.48
N PRO A 63 3.95 -9.40 -9.77
CA PRO A 63 5.09 -8.87 -9.02
C PRO A 63 6.13 -8.17 -9.90
N ASP A 64 6.30 -8.60 -11.16
CA ASP A 64 7.29 -8.03 -12.09
C ASP A 64 7.10 -6.52 -12.33
N ASN A 65 5.89 -6.01 -12.13
CA ASN A 65 5.61 -4.57 -12.24
C ASN A 65 6.09 -3.77 -11.02
N TYR A 66 6.47 -4.45 -9.95
CA TYR A 66 6.72 -3.85 -8.63
C TYR A 66 8.13 -4.11 -8.09
N ILE A 67 8.80 -5.17 -8.56
CA ILE A 67 10.17 -5.52 -8.12
C ILE A 67 11.12 -4.32 -8.25
N GLY A 68 11.86 -4.06 -7.17
CA GLY A 68 12.82 -2.97 -7.08
C GLY A 68 12.22 -1.61 -6.71
N LYS A 69 10.89 -1.46 -6.64
CA LYS A 69 10.26 -0.22 -6.21
C LYS A 69 10.28 -0.07 -4.70
N THR A 70 10.46 1.16 -4.25
CA THR A 70 10.34 1.53 -2.84
C THR A 70 8.88 1.73 -2.50
N VAL A 71 8.37 0.94 -1.57
CA VAL A 71 6.97 0.91 -1.15
C VAL A 71 6.86 1.37 0.30
N LYS A 72 5.90 2.26 0.56
CA LYS A 72 5.48 2.66 1.90
C LYS A 72 4.08 2.12 2.16
N MET A 73 3.90 1.37 3.26
CA MET A 73 2.61 0.84 3.66
C MET A 73 2.37 0.97 5.15
N GLN A 74 1.09 1.07 5.52
CA GLN A 74 0.64 1.09 6.91
C GLN A 74 -0.32 -0.07 7.16
N GLY A 75 -0.20 -0.68 8.34
CA GLY A 75 -1.04 -1.80 8.74
C GLY A 75 -0.69 -2.30 10.13
N GLN A 76 -1.19 -3.48 10.49
CA GLN A 76 -0.93 -4.11 11.77
C GLN A 76 0.31 -5.00 11.71
N PHE A 77 1.16 -4.87 12.71
CA PHE A 77 2.31 -5.75 12.88
C PHE A 77 1.85 -7.17 13.22
N THR A 78 2.32 -8.12 12.44
CA THR A 78 1.97 -9.54 12.61
C THR A 78 3.23 -10.40 12.47
N ILE A 79 3.23 -11.52 13.18
CA ILE A 79 4.32 -12.51 13.16
C ILE A 79 3.76 -13.84 12.71
N TYR A 80 4.42 -14.44 11.74
CA TYR A 80 4.21 -15.82 11.33
C TYR A 80 5.40 -16.65 11.76
N GLN A 81 5.13 -17.78 12.39
CA GLN A 81 6.17 -18.74 12.78
C GLN A 81 5.95 -20.05 12.02
N ALA A 82 7.02 -20.52 11.37
CA ALA A 82 6.96 -21.79 10.67
C ALA A 82 6.81 -22.96 11.63
N THR A 83 6.11 -23.99 11.19
CA THR A 83 5.96 -25.27 11.91
C THR A 83 6.57 -26.40 11.11
N ASP A 84 7.06 -27.41 11.82
CA ASP A 84 7.50 -28.68 11.22
C ASP A 84 6.31 -29.60 10.89
N GLU A 85 6.58 -30.77 10.34
CA GLU A 85 5.57 -31.76 9.97
C GLU A 85 4.73 -32.23 11.17
N SER A 86 5.22 -32.11 12.41
CA SER A 86 4.50 -32.43 13.64
C SER A 86 3.61 -31.29 14.15
N GLY A 87 3.71 -30.09 13.53
CA GLY A 87 3.05 -28.88 13.98
C GLY A 87 3.80 -28.13 15.08
N ALA A 88 5.04 -28.53 15.42
CA ALA A 88 5.86 -27.82 16.37
C ALA A 88 6.53 -26.60 15.69
N PHE A 89 6.62 -25.48 16.42
CA PHE A 89 7.29 -24.29 15.91
C PHE A 89 8.77 -24.55 15.65
N ILE A 90 9.24 -24.12 14.49
CA ILE A 90 10.65 -24.16 14.12
C ILE A 90 11.32 -22.93 14.76
N PRO A 91 12.28 -23.12 15.69
CA PRO A 91 13.04 -22.00 16.24
C PRO A 91 13.70 -21.19 15.14
N ASP A 92 13.73 -19.88 15.32
CA ASP A 92 14.39 -18.91 14.42
C ASP A 92 13.78 -18.76 13.01
N LYS A 93 12.67 -19.48 12.70
CA LYS A 93 11.88 -19.28 11.48
C LYS A 93 10.65 -18.40 11.76
N MET A 94 10.89 -17.12 12.03
CA MET A 94 9.84 -16.10 12.20
C MET A 94 9.84 -15.13 11.03
N PHE A 95 8.65 -14.82 10.53
CA PHE A 95 8.42 -13.89 9.44
C PHE A 95 7.57 -12.73 9.95
N PHE A 96 8.01 -11.52 9.71
CA PHE A 96 7.36 -10.31 10.17
C PHE A 96 6.59 -9.68 9.02
N ALA A 97 5.33 -9.31 9.25
CA ALA A 97 4.46 -8.78 8.22
C ALA A 97 3.71 -7.53 8.66
N CYS A 98 3.45 -6.67 7.71
CA CYS A 98 2.52 -5.55 7.81
C CYS A 98 1.20 -5.97 7.17
N MET A 99 0.15 -6.16 7.97
CA MET A 99 -1.13 -6.68 7.54
C MET A 99 -2.17 -5.59 7.41
N ILE A 100 -2.91 -5.61 6.32
CA ILE A 100 -4.06 -4.76 6.08
C ILE A 100 -5.33 -5.62 6.08
N ALA A 101 -6.42 -5.09 6.64
CA ALA A 101 -7.74 -5.70 6.54
C ALA A 101 -8.46 -5.19 5.29
N ASP A 102 -9.30 -6.03 4.69
CA ASP A 102 -10.24 -5.55 3.69
C ASP A 102 -11.32 -4.66 4.34
N ALA A 103 -12.13 -4.00 3.50
CA ALA A 103 -13.19 -3.12 3.98
C ALA A 103 -14.27 -3.83 4.82
N THR A 104 -14.39 -5.16 4.72
CA THR A 104 -15.33 -5.99 5.46
C THR A 104 -14.70 -6.67 6.66
N ALA A 105 -13.38 -6.55 6.82
CA ALA A 105 -12.56 -7.21 7.83
C ALA A 105 -12.70 -8.75 7.86
N CYS A 106 -13.17 -9.35 6.78
CA CYS A 106 -13.30 -10.82 6.67
C CYS A 106 -12.03 -11.48 6.14
N CYS A 107 -11.19 -10.71 5.43
CA CYS A 107 -9.93 -11.17 4.89
C CYS A 107 -8.82 -10.19 5.27
N ALA A 108 -7.64 -10.69 5.50
CA ALA A 108 -6.44 -9.88 5.72
C ALA A 108 -5.43 -10.21 4.63
N GLN A 109 -4.73 -9.21 4.16
CA GLN A 109 -3.64 -9.35 3.21
C GLN A 109 -2.50 -8.42 3.63
N GLY A 110 -1.29 -8.78 3.34
CA GLY A 110 -0.16 -7.94 3.70
C GLY A 110 1.11 -8.37 3.00
N LEU A 111 2.18 -7.70 3.33
CA LEU A 111 3.50 -8.02 2.86
C LEU A 111 4.40 -8.33 4.05
N GLU A 112 5.20 -9.37 3.88
CA GLU A 112 6.35 -9.61 4.75
C GLU A 112 7.34 -8.45 4.63
N PHE A 113 8.10 -8.18 5.68
CA PHE A 113 9.21 -7.24 5.62
C PHE A 113 10.44 -7.75 6.36
N SER A 114 11.60 -7.32 5.90
CA SER A 114 12.90 -7.61 6.52
C SER A 114 13.62 -6.29 6.78
N LEU A 115 13.83 -5.97 8.06
CA LEU A 115 14.48 -4.73 8.46
C LEU A 115 15.96 -4.70 8.10
N ALA A 116 16.44 -3.53 7.63
CA ALA A 116 17.83 -3.33 7.23
C ALA A 116 18.82 -3.54 8.38
N ALA A 117 18.44 -3.13 9.61
CA ALA A 117 19.29 -3.18 10.81
C ALA A 117 19.31 -4.54 11.43
N LYS A 118 18.82 -5.62 11.03
CA LYS A 118 18.77 -6.95 11.69
C LYS A 118 18.50 -6.85 13.20
N PRO A 119 17.38 -6.27 13.58
CA PRO A 119 17.01 -6.09 14.97
C PRO A 119 16.72 -7.43 15.65
N VAL A 120 16.84 -7.43 16.97
CA VAL A 120 16.54 -8.61 17.80
C VAL A 120 15.04 -8.59 18.15
N TYR A 121 14.32 -9.64 17.83
CA TYR A 121 12.98 -9.84 18.37
C TYR A 121 13.17 -10.29 19.86
N SER A 122 12.49 -9.71 20.84
CA SER A 122 11.33 -8.81 20.83
C SER A 122 11.70 -7.32 21.08
N ASP A 123 12.97 -7.00 21.30
CA ASP A 123 13.38 -5.74 21.92
C ASP A 123 13.24 -4.55 20.94
N ASP A 124 13.47 -4.80 19.66
CA ASP A 124 13.49 -3.76 18.61
C ASP A 124 12.22 -3.73 17.76
N TYR A 125 11.24 -4.58 18.07
CA TYR A 125 10.00 -4.67 17.31
C TYR A 125 8.80 -4.12 18.10
N PRO A 126 7.78 -3.59 17.39
CA PRO A 126 6.52 -3.19 18.01
C PRO A 126 5.80 -4.36 18.69
N GLU A 127 4.84 -4.06 19.54
CA GLU A 127 3.93 -5.07 20.09
C GLU A 127 3.09 -5.71 18.98
N LEU A 128 2.79 -7.01 19.11
CA LEU A 128 1.93 -7.73 18.17
C LEU A 128 0.57 -7.04 18.03
N GLY A 129 0.15 -6.76 16.82
CA GLY A 129 -1.09 -6.06 16.51
C GLY A 129 -0.99 -4.53 16.54
N ALA A 130 0.17 -3.96 16.91
CA ALA A 130 0.38 -2.53 16.85
C ALA A 130 0.30 -2.02 15.39
N GLU A 131 -0.23 -0.81 15.21
CA GLU A 131 -0.19 -0.14 13.92
C GLU A 131 1.24 0.30 13.62
N ILE A 132 1.73 -0.06 12.46
CA ILE A 132 3.06 0.26 11.97
C ILE A 132 2.98 0.91 10.60
N THR A 133 3.95 1.79 10.31
CA THR A 133 4.23 2.22 8.94
C THR A 133 5.64 1.74 8.58
N VAL A 134 5.75 1.03 7.46
CA VAL A 134 7.01 0.45 6.99
C VAL A 134 7.31 0.93 5.57
N VAL A 135 8.58 1.25 5.33
CA VAL A 135 9.12 1.56 4.00
C VAL A 135 10.20 0.56 3.66
N GLY A 136 10.15 -0.03 2.48
CA GLY A 136 11.15 -1.00 2.02
C GLY A 136 11.10 -1.22 0.52
N THR A 137 12.06 -1.94 -0.01
CA THR A 137 12.11 -2.29 -1.44
C THR A 137 11.33 -3.57 -1.69
N PHE A 138 10.37 -3.55 -2.61
CA PHE A 138 9.64 -4.76 -2.98
C PHE A 138 10.56 -5.70 -3.73
N GLU A 139 10.77 -6.89 -3.15
CA GLU A 139 11.69 -7.92 -3.66
C GLU A 139 11.09 -9.30 -3.50
N TRP A 140 11.68 -10.27 -4.17
CA TRP A 140 11.38 -11.69 -3.96
C TRP A 140 12.58 -12.42 -3.36
N TYR A 141 12.29 -13.50 -2.67
CA TYR A 141 13.29 -14.47 -2.23
C TYR A 141 12.76 -15.90 -2.43
N GLU A 142 13.64 -16.88 -2.36
CA GLU A 142 13.28 -18.27 -2.51
C GLU A 142 13.57 -19.01 -1.21
N GLU A 143 12.60 -19.79 -0.74
CA GLU A 143 12.73 -20.65 0.41
C GLU A 143 12.00 -21.98 0.11
N ASP A 144 12.67 -23.10 0.35
CA ASP A 144 12.15 -24.46 0.14
C ASP A 144 11.57 -24.68 -1.29
N GLY A 145 12.16 -24.04 -2.31
CA GLY A 145 11.74 -24.12 -3.71
C GLY A 145 10.50 -23.31 -4.05
N CYS A 146 9.99 -22.50 -3.13
CA CYS A 146 8.89 -21.57 -3.33
C CYS A 146 9.40 -20.14 -3.37
N ARG A 147 8.74 -19.30 -4.20
CA ARG A 147 9.03 -17.88 -4.28
C ARG A 147 8.08 -17.08 -3.40
N TYR A 148 8.65 -16.21 -2.60
CA TYR A 148 7.94 -15.30 -1.68
C TYR A 148 8.28 -13.86 -2.01
N TYR A 149 7.42 -12.91 -1.60
CA TYR A 149 7.58 -11.48 -1.85
C TYR A 149 7.54 -10.73 -0.51
N ARG A 150 8.45 -9.74 -0.39
CA ARG A 150 8.56 -8.93 0.83
C ARG A 150 9.03 -7.51 0.54
N LEU A 151 9.00 -6.69 1.56
CA LEU A 151 9.71 -5.41 1.60
C LEU A 151 11.10 -5.64 2.23
N GLY A 152 12.13 -5.72 1.40
CA GLY A 152 13.52 -5.84 1.86
C GLY A 152 14.12 -4.50 2.24
N ASN A 153 15.21 -4.53 3.02
CA ASN A 153 15.87 -3.34 3.56
C ASN A 153 14.89 -2.34 4.19
N ALA A 154 13.88 -2.87 4.86
CA ALA A 154 12.80 -2.07 5.40
C ALA A 154 13.22 -1.28 6.65
N SER A 155 12.47 -0.22 6.92
CA SER A 155 12.54 0.55 8.16
C SER A 155 11.15 0.98 8.60
N PHE A 156 10.96 1.12 9.92
CA PHE A 156 9.76 1.78 10.44
C PHE A 156 9.88 3.29 10.23
N VAL A 157 8.76 3.92 9.90
CA VAL A 157 8.64 5.38 9.77
C VAL A 157 7.44 5.87 10.58
N ASN A 158 7.55 7.07 11.12
CA ASN A 158 6.50 7.71 11.91
C ASN A 158 5.58 8.53 11.03
#